data_d38932c500507149be27b94226ab95ed
#
_entry.id   d38932c500507149be27b94226ab95ed
#
_cell.length_a   1.000
_cell.length_b   1.000
_cell.length_c   1.000
_cell.angle_alpha   90.00
_cell.angle_beta   90.00
_cell.angle_gamma   90.00
#
_symmetry.space_group_name_H-M   'P 1'
#
loop_
_entity.id
_entity.type
_entity.pdbx_description
1 polymer ?
#
loop_
_entity_poly.entity_id
_entity_poly.type
_entity_poly.pdbx_seq_one_letter_code
_entity_poly.pdbx_strand_id
1 'polypeptide(L)'
;MRWNPDQYLKYSNERMRPALDLLARVDAEAPKAVLDLGCGAGNVTALLAQRWPDARIVGVDNSHEMLATARASTAGDPRREWIDADLATYAPDAPIDVVYSNAALHWQPNHPQLFPRIFDWVAPGGVLAVQMPNQIAAPSHVAIAEVVAAQRWRDRLAAAREQTPVLNTSDYFRLLSTKARAIDAWVTEYLHVLPAAQDGVHPVVAWIKGTTLTPYLAALPQDMQQAFMDHVSQRIAAAYPTLPDGRVLFPFRRIFVVAARRLQ
;
A
#
# COMPACT_ATOMS: atom_id res chain seq x y z
N MET A 1 -23.01 15.47 -9.52
CA MET A 1 -23.06 14.14 -10.21
C MET A 1 -22.61 13.09 -9.21
N ARG A 2 -23.42 12.07 -8.91
CA ARG A 2 -22.99 11.01 -7.97
C ARG A 2 -21.85 10.22 -8.61
N TRP A 3 -20.69 10.19 -7.93
CA TRP A 3 -19.54 9.41 -8.37
C TRP A 3 -19.89 7.91 -8.39
N ASN A 4 -19.55 7.22 -9.49
CA ASN A 4 -19.87 5.81 -9.69
C ASN A 4 -18.56 4.98 -9.73
N PRO A 5 -18.21 4.27 -8.63
CA PRO A 5 -17.03 3.41 -8.57
C PRO A 5 -17.02 2.29 -9.62
N ASP A 6 -18.18 1.75 -9.97
CA ASP A 6 -18.29 0.59 -10.85
C ASP A 6 -17.84 0.88 -12.28
N GLN A 7 -17.96 2.13 -12.73
CA GLN A 7 -17.50 2.55 -14.04
C GLN A 7 -15.96 2.49 -14.15
N TYR A 8 -15.26 2.69 -13.04
CA TYR A 8 -13.79 2.68 -12.98
C TYR A 8 -13.22 1.29 -12.79
N LEU A 9 -13.93 0.40 -12.10
CA LEU A 9 -13.53 -1.00 -11.88
C LEU A 9 -13.40 -1.79 -13.20
N LYS A 10 -14.09 -1.37 -14.26
CA LYS A 10 -14.01 -2.04 -15.58
C LYS A 10 -12.65 -1.93 -16.26
N TYR A 11 -11.82 -0.97 -15.86
CA TYR A 11 -10.54 -0.66 -16.51
C TYR A 11 -9.35 -0.66 -15.56
N SER A 12 -9.58 -0.90 -14.25
CA SER A 12 -8.52 -0.94 -13.26
C SER A 12 -7.95 -2.35 -13.12
N ASN A 13 -6.63 -2.44 -13.22
CA ASN A 13 -5.95 -3.66 -12.85
C ASN A 13 -6.17 -3.96 -11.35
N GLU A 14 -5.88 -5.18 -10.92
CA GLU A 14 -6.10 -5.66 -9.56
C GLU A 14 -5.44 -4.79 -8.46
N ARG A 15 -4.46 -3.95 -8.81
CA ARG A 15 -3.77 -3.04 -7.88
C ARG A 15 -4.57 -1.77 -7.59
N MET A 16 -5.46 -1.35 -8.50
CA MET A 16 -6.27 -0.14 -8.33
C MET A 16 -7.57 -0.39 -7.56
N ARG A 17 -8.11 -1.63 -7.60
CA ARG A 17 -9.35 -1.99 -6.91
C ARG A 17 -9.35 -1.60 -5.42
N PRO A 18 -8.30 -1.89 -4.62
CA PRO A 18 -8.28 -1.48 -3.22
C PRO A 18 -8.31 0.04 -3.01
N ALA A 19 -7.69 0.81 -3.90
CA ALA A 19 -7.77 2.27 -3.85
C ALA A 19 -9.19 2.77 -4.08
N LEU A 20 -9.92 2.15 -5.01
CA LEU A 20 -11.32 2.50 -5.28
C LEU A 20 -12.24 2.11 -4.11
N ASP A 21 -12.04 0.92 -3.54
CA ASP A 21 -12.80 0.45 -2.38
C ASP A 21 -12.58 1.36 -1.15
N LEU A 22 -11.34 1.81 -0.93
CA LEU A 22 -11.01 2.81 0.09
C LEU A 22 -11.69 4.16 -0.21
N LEU A 23 -11.54 4.67 -1.42
CA LEU A 23 -12.10 5.96 -1.82
C LEU A 23 -13.62 6.01 -1.70
N ALA A 24 -14.30 4.90 -1.98
CA ALA A 24 -15.76 4.79 -1.84
C ALA A 24 -16.25 4.97 -0.38
N ARG A 25 -15.38 4.77 0.61
CA ARG A 25 -15.70 4.95 2.05
C ARG A 25 -15.31 6.32 2.61
N VAL A 26 -14.69 7.18 1.81
CA VAL A 26 -14.35 8.53 2.24
C VAL A 26 -15.57 9.43 2.14
N ASP A 27 -16.08 9.85 3.30
CA ASP A 27 -17.20 10.78 3.43
C ASP A 27 -16.68 12.23 3.49
N ALA A 28 -16.40 12.78 2.31
CA ALA A 28 -16.00 14.17 2.11
C ALA A 28 -16.62 14.69 0.80
N GLU A 29 -17.58 15.64 0.89
CA GLU A 29 -18.30 16.12 -0.30
C GLU A 29 -17.45 17.07 -1.15
N ALA A 30 -16.84 18.07 -0.55
CA ALA A 30 -16.11 19.13 -1.25
C ALA A 30 -14.83 19.56 -0.51
N PRO A 31 -13.86 18.64 -0.30
CA PRO A 31 -12.60 18.99 0.34
C PRO A 31 -11.84 20.01 -0.51
N LYS A 32 -11.15 20.95 0.14
CA LYS A 32 -10.31 21.95 -0.53
C LYS A 32 -8.86 21.49 -0.65
N ALA A 33 -8.39 20.76 0.36
CA ALA A 33 -7.03 20.23 0.43
C ALA A 33 -7.03 18.70 0.59
N VAL A 34 -6.36 18.02 -0.33
CA VAL A 34 -6.20 16.56 -0.32
C VAL A 34 -4.71 16.24 -0.37
N LEU A 35 -4.27 15.31 0.48
CA LEU A 35 -2.90 14.84 0.56
C LEU A 35 -2.84 13.35 0.23
N ASP A 36 -2.08 12.98 -0.79
CA ASP A 36 -1.85 11.58 -1.22
C ASP A 36 -0.45 11.14 -0.77
N LEU A 37 -0.38 10.36 0.31
CA LEU A 37 0.86 9.89 0.91
C LEU A 37 1.35 8.59 0.26
N GLY A 38 2.53 8.64 -0.34
CA GLY A 38 3.09 7.58 -1.17
C GLY A 38 2.37 7.51 -2.51
N CYS A 39 2.27 8.65 -3.18
CA CYS A 39 1.49 8.83 -4.41
C CYS A 39 2.06 8.08 -5.63
N GLY A 40 3.34 7.68 -5.57
CA GLY A 40 4.02 7.03 -6.69
C GLY A 40 3.93 7.84 -7.98
N ALA A 41 3.56 7.18 -9.07
CA ALA A 41 3.39 7.82 -10.39
C ALA A 41 2.06 8.61 -10.55
N GLY A 42 1.31 8.83 -9.46
CA GLY A 42 0.10 9.65 -9.47
C GLY A 42 -1.18 8.97 -9.95
N ASN A 43 -1.18 7.65 -10.12
CA ASN A 43 -2.36 6.92 -10.61
C ASN A 43 -3.56 7.05 -9.66
N VAL A 44 -3.34 6.95 -8.35
CA VAL A 44 -4.39 7.14 -7.33
C VAL A 44 -4.72 8.62 -7.21
N THR A 45 -3.73 9.51 -7.26
CA THR A 45 -3.93 10.96 -7.26
C THR A 45 -4.89 11.40 -8.38
N ALA A 46 -4.81 10.76 -9.56
CA ALA A 46 -5.75 11.02 -10.66
C ALA A 46 -7.19 10.65 -10.31
N LEU A 47 -7.42 9.56 -9.56
CA LEU A 47 -8.76 9.19 -9.07
C LEU A 47 -9.27 10.18 -8.02
N LEU A 48 -8.41 10.64 -7.12
CA LEU A 48 -8.75 11.68 -6.14
C LEU A 48 -9.16 12.98 -6.86
N ALA A 49 -8.44 13.32 -7.93
CA ALA A 49 -8.73 14.49 -8.77
C ALA A 49 -10.06 14.42 -9.50
N GLN A 50 -10.43 13.22 -9.96
CA GLN A 50 -11.72 13.00 -10.61
C GLN A 50 -12.88 13.10 -9.62
N ARG A 51 -12.67 12.57 -8.40
CA ARG A 51 -13.67 12.65 -7.34
C ARG A 51 -13.87 14.07 -6.84
N TRP A 52 -12.79 14.85 -6.71
CA TRP A 52 -12.79 16.21 -6.19
C TRP A 52 -12.09 17.17 -7.15
N PRO A 53 -12.79 17.56 -8.24
CA PRO A 53 -12.18 18.33 -9.32
C PRO A 53 -11.72 19.74 -8.90
N ASP A 54 -12.29 20.28 -7.81
CA ASP A 54 -11.95 21.62 -7.30
C ASP A 54 -10.90 21.60 -6.18
N ALA A 55 -10.47 20.41 -5.72
CA ALA A 55 -9.50 20.29 -4.66
C ALA A 55 -8.07 20.55 -5.14
N ARG A 56 -7.27 21.23 -4.31
CA ARG A 56 -5.81 21.17 -4.42
C ARG A 56 -5.35 19.81 -3.90
N ILE A 57 -4.61 19.07 -4.70
CA ILE A 57 -4.09 17.77 -4.31
C ILE A 57 -2.56 17.81 -4.32
N VAL A 58 -1.98 17.44 -3.17
CA VAL A 58 -0.54 17.31 -2.98
C VAL A 58 -0.21 15.82 -2.94
N GLY A 59 0.62 15.34 -3.86
CA GLY A 59 1.20 14.00 -3.84
C GLY A 59 2.59 14.02 -3.23
N VAL A 60 2.86 13.16 -2.26
CA VAL A 60 4.16 13.02 -1.60
C VAL A 60 4.70 11.62 -1.82
N ASP A 61 5.93 11.52 -2.31
CA ASP A 61 6.65 10.25 -2.48
C ASP A 61 8.17 10.52 -2.36
N ASN A 62 8.97 9.52 -2.04
CA ASN A 62 10.43 9.62 -2.01
C ASN A 62 11.11 9.04 -3.26
N SER A 63 10.33 8.59 -4.24
CA SER A 63 10.84 8.12 -5.52
C SER A 63 10.84 9.23 -6.56
N HIS A 64 12.02 9.80 -6.79
CA HIS A 64 12.20 10.86 -7.80
C HIS A 64 11.70 10.44 -9.20
N GLU A 65 11.93 9.19 -9.60
CA GLU A 65 11.49 8.64 -10.89
C GLU A 65 9.95 8.56 -10.99
N MET A 66 9.28 8.10 -9.93
CA MET A 66 7.83 8.05 -9.88
C MET A 66 7.23 9.46 -9.94
N LEU A 67 7.80 10.40 -9.17
CA LEU A 67 7.35 11.80 -9.20
C LEU A 67 7.59 12.49 -10.54
N ALA A 68 8.66 12.14 -11.26
CA ALA A 68 8.88 12.64 -12.62
C ALA A 68 7.75 12.21 -13.57
N THR A 69 7.33 10.94 -13.46
CA THR A 69 6.16 10.42 -14.21
C THR A 69 4.87 11.14 -13.83
N ALA A 70 4.63 11.34 -12.53
CA ALA A 70 3.46 12.03 -12.03
C ALA A 70 3.39 13.50 -12.53
N ARG A 71 4.49 14.23 -12.47
CA ARG A 71 4.60 15.59 -13.00
C ARG A 71 4.32 15.66 -14.49
N ALA A 72 4.86 14.74 -15.26
CA ALA A 72 4.64 14.69 -16.71
C ALA A 72 3.17 14.44 -17.07
N SER A 73 2.46 13.58 -16.31
CA SER A 73 1.05 13.26 -16.54
C SER A 73 0.08 14.38 -16.19
N THR A 74 0.51 15.35 -15.38
CA THR A 74 -0.34 16.45 -14.89
C THR A 74 0.19 17.82 -15.27
N ALA A 75 1.05 17.89 -16.29
CA ALA A 75 1.64 19.15 -16.76
C ALA A 75 0.56 20.19 -17.06
N GLY A 76 0.65 21.36 -16.39
CA GLY A 76 -0.27 22.49 -16.58
C GLY A 76 -1.51 22.48 -15.66
N ASP A 77 -1.72 21.52 -14.79
CA ASP A 77 -2.77 21.61 -13.76
C ASP A 77 -2.21 22.23 -12.46
N PRO A 78 -2.49 23.53 -12.16
CA PRO A 78 -1.95 24.21 -10.99
C PRO A 78 -2.48 23.67 -9.66
N ARG A 79 -3.49 22.81 -9.68
CA ARG A 79 -4.07 22.19 -8.48
C ARG A 79 -3.32 20.93 -8.07
N ARG A 80 -2.34 20.48 -8.87
CA ARG A 80 -1.52 19.28 -8.60
C ARG A 80 -0.11 19.71 -8.21
N GLU A 81 0.28 19.31 -7.03
CA GLU A 81 1.63 19.54 -6.51
C GLU A 81 2.28 18.20 -6.16
N TRP A 82 3.57 18.08 -6.44
CA TRP A 82 4.34 16.87 -6.22
C TRP A 82 5.57 17.18 -5.37
N ILE A 83 5.63 16.59 -4.19
CA ILE A 83 6.68 16.80 -3.21
C ILE A 83 7.54 15.54 -3.09
N ASP A 84 8.87 15.73 -3.29
CA ASP A 84 9.87 14.71 -3.02
C ASP A 84 10.24 14.78 -1.54
N ALA A 85 9.73 13.82 -0.76
CA ALA A 85 9.98 13.77 0.68
C ALA A 85 9.77 12.37 1.26
N ASP A 86 10.52 12.09 2.33
CA ASP A 86 10.31 10.89 3.14
C ASP A 86 9.11 11.07 4.07
N LEU A 87 8.16 10.14 4.00
CA LEU A 87 6.97 10.12 4.85
C LEU A 87 7.30 10.01 6.35
N ALA A 88 8.49 9.51 6.70
CA ALA A 88 8.95 9.48 8.08
C ALA A 88 9.13 10.87 8.68
N THR A 89 9.53 11.86 7.87
CA THR A 89 9.87 13.22 8.31
C THR A 89 8.94 14.30 7.77
N TYR A 90 8.18 14.00 6.72
CA TYR A 90 7.25 14.95 6.12
C TYR A 90 6.16 15.39 7.10
N ALA A 91 5.79 16.66 7.00
CA ALA A 91 4.59 17.23 7.60
C ALA A 91 4.04 18.33 6.68
N PRO A 92 2.72 18.45 6.51
CA PRO A 92 2.11 19.56 5.77
C PRO A 92 2.15 20.85 6.61
N ASP A 93 2.20 22.01 5.92
CA ASP A 93 2.22 23.34 6.56
C ASP A 93 0.86 23.77 7.12
N ALA A 94 -0.22 23.12 6.71
CA ALA A 94 -1.59 23.46 7.11
C ALA A 94 -2.44 22.19 7.27
N PRO A 95 -3.55 22.25 8.03
CA PRO A 95 -4.50 21.16 8.14
C PRO A 95 -5.09 20.73 6.78
N ILE A 96 -5.31 19.44 6.60
CA ILE A 96 -5.74 18.80 5.36
C ILE A 96 -7.14 18.20 5.52
N ASP A 97 -8.05 18.46 4.58
CA ASP A 97 -9.42 17.93 4.64
C ASP A 97 -9.47 16.41 4.41
N VAL A 98 -8.65 15.89 3.50
CA VAL A 98 -8.53 14.45 3.27
C VAL A 98 -7.06 14.06 3.18
N VAL A 99 -6.58 13.24 4.12
CA VAL A 99 -5.30 12.57 4.05
C VAL A 99 -5.54 11.14 3.55
N TYR A 100 -5.00 10.83 2.41
CA TYR A 100 -5.20 9.56 1.72
C TYR A 100 -3.86 8.82 1.56
N SER A 101 -3.85 7.49 1.73
CA SER A 101 -2.68 6.66 1.45
C SER A 101 -3.09 5.27 0.99
N ASN A 102 -2.61 4.86 -0.17
CA ASN A 102 -2.87 3.52 -0.69
C ASN A 102 -1.57 2.76 -0.96
N ALA A 103 -1.37 1.65 -0.27
CA ALA A 103 -0.24 0.73 -0.42
C ALA A 103 1.14 1.41 -0.25
N ALA A 104 1.25 2.36 0.69
CA ALA A 104 2.50 3.08 0.98
C ALA A 104 2.93 2.97 2.45
N LEU A 105 2.05 3.23 3.41
CA LEU A 105 2.44 3.33 4.82
C LEU A 105 2.95 2.01 5.43
N HIS A 106 2.69 0.86 4.83
CA HIS A 106 3.25 -0.43 5.29
C HIS A 106 4.79 -0.52 5.15
N TRP A 107 5.39 0.39 4.39
CA TRP A 107 6.86 0.52 4.31
C TRP A 107 7.44 1.38 5.43
N GLN A 108 6.60 2.10 6.17
CA GLN A 108 7.04 2.96 7.25
C GLN A 108 7.13 2.20 8.57
N PRO A 109 8.17 2.41 9.36
CA PRO A 109 8.28 1.82 10.69
C PRO A 109 7.34 2.53 11.67
N ASN A 110 7.10 1.88 12.82
CA ASN A 110 6.56 2.51 14.01
C ASN A 110 5.15 3.10 13.86
N HIS A 111 4.22 2.30 13.35
CA HIS A 111 2.81 2.67 13.19
C HIS A 111 2.16 3.25 14.47
N PRO A 112 2.49 2.81 15.70
CA PRO A 112 1.95 3.41 16.92
C PRO A 112 2.22 4.91 17.06
N GLN A 113 3.32 5.43 16.52
CA GLN A 113 3.63 6.86 16.52
C GLN A 113 3.24 7.53 15.19
N LEU A 114 3.38 6.82 14.08
CA LEU A 114 3.10 7.34 12.75
C LEU A 114 1.63 7.71 12.57
N PHE A 115 0.69 6.82 12.91
CA PHE A 115 -0.73 7.03 12.66
C PHE A 115 -1.33 8.20 13.46
N PRO A 116 -1.07 8.36 14.77
CA PRO A 116 -1.49 9.55 15.50
C PRO A 116 -0.93 10.83 14.92
N ARG A 117 0.37 10.84 14.50
CA ARG A 117 1.02 12.01 13.89
C ARG A 117 0.33 12.38 12.57
N ILE A 118 0.08 11.42 11.68
CA ILE A 118 -0.62 11.67 10.40
C ILE A 118 -2.05 12.14 10.66
N PHE A 119 -2.72 11.60 11.67
CA PHE A 119 -4.08 12.00 12.02
C PHE A 119 -4.14 13.43 12.57
N ASP A 120 -3.06 13.95 13.15
CA ASP A 120 -2.96 15.35 13.57
C ASP A 120 -2.93 16.34 12.40
N TRP A 121 -2.55 15.89 11.21
CA TRP A 121 -2.61 16.72 9.99
C TRP A 121 -4.01 16.88 9.43
N VAL A 122 -4.93 15.99 9.78
CA VAL A 122 -6.32 16.05 9.31
C VAL A 122 -7.02 17.26 9.93
N ALA A 123 -7.68 18.09 9.15
CA ALA A 123 -8.47 19.21 9.64
C ALA A 123 -9.64 18.76 10.53
N PRO A 124 -10.13 19.59 11.47
CA PRO A 124 -11.38 19.30 12.17
C PRO A 124 -12.50 18.98 11.18
N GLY A 125 -13.17 17.85 11.37
CA GLY A 125 -14.19 17.33 10.44
C GLY A 125 -13.67 16.61 9.21
N GLY A 126 -12.36 16.66 8.96
CA GLY A 126 -11.70 15.97 7.84
C GLY A 126 -11.54 14.45 8.07
N VAL A 127 -10.91 13.78 7.11
CA VAL A 127 -10.83 12.32 7.04
C VAL A 127 -9.40 11.84 6.77
N LEU A 128 -8.94 10.85 7.52
CA LEU A 128 -7.81 9.99 7.21
C LEU A 128 -8.33 8.71 6.54
N ALA A 129 -7.80 8.35 5.37
CA ALA A 129 -8.13 7.11 4.67
C ALA A 129 -6.85 6.36 4.28
N VAL A 130 -6.66 5.17 4.82
CA VAL A 130 -5.45 4.36 4.61
C VAL A 130 -5.80 2.94 4.20
N GLN A 131 -5.11 2.44 3.18
CA GLN A 131 -5.13 1.03 2.80
C GLN A 131 -3.70 0.49 2.73
N MET A 132 -3.50 -0.72 3.23
CA MET A 132 -2.20 -1.40 3.23
C MET A 132 -2.35 -2.90 2.95
N PRO A 133 -1.37 -3.53 2.26
CA PRO A 133 -1.23 -4.98 2.31
C PRO A 133 -1.11 -5.48 3.74
N ASN A 134 -1.76 -6.60 4.04
CA ASN A 134 -1.65 -7.29 5.34
C ASN A 134 -1.43 -8.78 5.08
N GLN A 135 -0.20 -9.13 4.70
CA GLN A 135 0.18 -10.45 4.22
C GLN A 135 1.02 -11.26 5.23
N ILE A 136 1.23 -10.75 6.45
CA ILE A 136 2.16 -11.39 7.41
C ILE A 136 1.82 -12.87 7.70
N ALA A 137 0.55 -13.22 7.70
CA ALA A 137 0.07 -14.59 7.88
C ALA A 137 -0.21 -15.32 6.55
N ALA A 138 0.04 -14.70 5.39
CA ALA A 138 -0.16 -15.35 4.10
C ALA A 138 0.86 -16.48 3.89
N PRO A 139 0.48 -17.59 3.23
CA PRO A 139 1.39 -18.71 3.00
C PRO A 139 2.71 -18.29 2.32
N SER A 140 2.70 -17.27 1.46
CA SER A 140 3.91 -16.71 0.84
C SER A 140 4.87 -16.09 1.86
N HIS A 141 4.36 -15.33 2.83
CA HIS A 141 5.19 -14.71 3.86
C HIS A 141 5.69 -15.73 4.88
N VAL A 142 4.85 -16.71 5.23
CA VAL A 142 5.26 -17.85 6.07
C VAL A 142 6.37 -18.65 5.38
N ALA A 143 6.22 -18.97 4.09
CA ALA A 143 7.22 -19.68 3.31
C ALA A 143 8.57 -18.94 3.24
N ILE A 144 8.53 -17.61 3.02
CA ILE A 144 9.74 -16.77 3.04
C ILE A 144 10.37 -16.77 4.43
N ALA A 145 9.58 -16.58 5.49
CA ALA A 145 10.07 -16.57 6.86
C ALA A 145 10.75 -17.89 7.25
N GLU A 146 10.20 -19.04 6.84
CA GLU A 146 10.81 -20.37 7.04
C GLU A 146 12.15 -20.49 6.32
N VAL A 147 12.23 -20.07 5.05
CA VAL A 147 13.49 -20.09 4.28
C VAL A 147 14.53 -19.21 4.96
N VAL A 148 14.17 -17.97 5.31
CA VAL A 148 15.06 -17.00 5.97
C VAL A 148 15.52 -17.50 7.35
N ALA A 149 14.70 -18.26 8.07
CA ALA A 149 15.06 -18.85 9.37
C ALA A 149 16.03 -20.02 9.25
N ALA A 150 16.18 -20.63 8.08
CA ALA A 150 17.09 -21.76 7.88
C ALA A 150 18.56 -21.35 8.13
N GLN A 151 19.36 -22.26 8.71
CA GLN A 151 20.75 -22.01 9.12
C GLN A 151 21.60 -21.33 8.03
N ARG A 152 21.41 -21.71 6.77
CA ARG A 152 22.14 -21.16 5.63
C ARG A 152 21.93 -19.66 5.43
N TRP A 153 20.73 -19.12 5.77
CA TRP A 153 20.30 -17.77 5.45
C TRP A 153 20.18 -16.85 6.68
N ARG A 154 19.90 -17.45 7.84
CA ARG A 154 19.49 -16.76 9.06
C ARG A 154 20.39 -15.58 9.43
N ASP A 155 21.70 -15.80 9.46
CA ASP A 155 22.63 -14.78 9.94
C ASP A 155 22.85 -13.66 8.90
N ARG A 156 22.79 -14.02 7.60
CA ARG A 156 22.95 -13.04 6.50
C ARG A 156 21.72 -12.17 6.31
N LEU A 157 20.55 -12.69 6.60
CA LEU A 157 19.28 -12.01 6.39
C LEU A 157 18.66 -11.47 7.68
N ALA A 158 19.42 -11.46 8.78
CA ALA A 158 18.92 -10.99 10.07
C ALA A 158 18.35 -9.56 10.00
N ALA A 159 19.08 -8.64 9.40
CA ALA A 159 18.65 -7.25 9.25
C ALA A 159 17.45 -7.09 8.28
N ALA A 160 17.37 -7.91 7.23
CA ALA A 160 16.25 -7.87 6.28
C ALA A 160 14.94 -8.44 6.87
N ARG A 161 15.00 -9.11 8.03
CA ARG A 161 13.83 -9.66 8.75
C ARG A 161 13.06 -8.61 9.55
N GLU A 162 13.64 -7.48 9.85
CA GLU A 162 13.02 -6.40 10.63
C GLU A 162 12.01 -5.61 9.77
N GLN A 163 10.96 -6.29 9.31
CA GLN A 163 9.81 -5.59 8.75
C GLN A 163 8.88 -5.21 9.90
N THR A 164 8.52 -3.94 10.00
CA THR A 164 7.49 -3.51 10.94
C THR A 164 6.17 -4.12 10.51
N PRO A 165 5.55 -4.96 11.34
CA PRO A 165 4.30 -5.59 10.97
C PRO A 165 3.21 -4.52 10.87
N VAL A 166 2.38 -4.62 9.83
CA VAL A 166 1.10 -3.92 9.77
C VAL A 166 0.25 -4.41 10.94
N LEU A 167 -0.26 -3.48 11.74
CA LEU A 167 -1.07 -3.78 12.91
C LEU A 167 -2.43 -4.34 12.51
N ASN A 168 -3.21 -4.85 13.47
CA ASN A 168 -4.59 -5.26 13.22
C ASN A 168 -5.58 -4.07 13.32
N THR A 169 -6.82 -4.27 12.90
CA THR A 169 -7.86 -3.23 12.89
C THR A 169 -8.13 -2.62 14.26
N SER A 170 -8.12 -3.44 15.32
CA SER A 170 -8.37 -2.97 16.69
C SER A 170 -7.24 -2.10 17.23
N ASP A 171 -6.00 -2.31 16.78
CA ASP A 171 -4.88 -1.47 17.18
C ASP A 171 -4.97 -0.09 16.52
N TYR A 172 -5.24 -0.02 15.20
CA TYR A 172 -5.48 1.27 14.54
C TYR A 172 -6.67 2.01 15.15
N PHE A 173 -7.74 1.29 15.50
CA PHE A 173 -8.86 1.89 16.22
C PHE A 173 -8.42 2.54 17.53
N ARG A 174 -7.62 1.84 18.36
CA ARG A 174 -7.12 2.39 19.63
C ARG A 174 -6.25 3.62 19.42
N LEU A 175 -5.36 3.59 18.41
CA LEU A 175 -4.46 4.71 18.11
C LEU A 175 -5.19 6.00 17.73
N LEU A 176 -6.35 5.89 17.08
CA LEU A 176 -7.04 7.04 16.49
C LEU A 176 -8.27 7.48 17.33
N SER A 177 -8.81 6.60 18.18
CA SER A 177 -10.10 6.79 18.88
C SER A 177 -10.19 8.04 19.76
N THR A 178 -9.08 8.50 20.31
CA THR A 178 -9.05 9.69 21.18
C THR A 178 -9.44 10.97 20.46
N LYS A 179 -9.14 11.08 19.16
CA LYS A 179 -9.35 12.27 18.33
C LYS A 179 -10.39 12.07 17.22
N ALA A 180 -10.75 10.81 16.94
CA ALA A 180 -11.74 10.49 15.92
C ALA A 180 -13.18 10.61 16.46
N ARG A 181 -14.09 11.13 15.63
CA ARG A 181 -15.55 11.05 15.86
C ARG A 181 -16.14 9.72 15.39
N ALA A 182 -15.51 9.12 14.35
CA ALA A 182 -15.89 7.84 13.79
C ALA A 182 -14.67 7.14 13.19
N ILE A 183 -14.62 5.82 13.28
CA ILE A 183 -13.59 4.98 12.67
C ILE A 183 -14.28 3.78 12.04
N ASP A 184 -14.03 3.57 10.75
CA ASP A 184 -14.34 2.34 10.01
C ASP A 184 -13.01 1.64 9.69
N ALA A 185 -12.82 0.42 10.22
CA ALA A 185 -11.60 -0.35 10.01
C ALA A 185 -11.96 -1.80 9.67
N TRP A 186 -11.51 -2.27 8.50
CA TRP A 186 -11.88 -3.60 8.02
C TRP A 186 -10.73 -4.29 7.26
N VAL A 187 -10.92 -5.56 6.96
CA VAL A 187 -10.03 -6.36 6.14
C VAL A 187 -10.80 -6.90 4.94
N THR A 188 -10.22 -6.82 3.76
CA THR A 188 -10.71 -7.48 2.55
C THR A 188 -9.66 -8.43 2.02
N GLU A 189 -10.09 -9.63 1.61
CA GLU A 189 -9.26 -10.54 0.85
C GLU A 189 -9.67 -10.48 -0.62
N TYR A 190 -8.70 -10.17 -1.47
CA TYR A 190 -8.87 -10.17 -2.93
C TYR A 190 -8.27 -11.47 -3.48
N LEU A 191 -9.05 -12.26 -4.17
CA LEU A 191 -8.52 -13.41 -4.87
C LEU A 191 -7.96 -12.98 -6.22
N HIS A 192 -6.64 -12.88 -6.32
CA HIS A 192 -5.96 -12.66 -7.59
C HIS A 192 -5.84 -13.98 -8.34
N VAL A 193 -6.24 -14.00 -9.60
CA VAL A 193 -6.06 -15.14 -10.49
C VAL A 193 -4.85 -14.82 -11.39
N LEU A 194 -3.68 -15.29 -10.96
CA LEU A 194 -2.44 -15.01 -11.68
C LEU A 194 -2.35 -15.89 -12.93
N PRO A 195 -1.93 -15.35 -14.09
CA PRO A 195 -1.79 -16.09 -15.32
C PRO A 195 -0.74 -17.21 -15.20
N ALA A 196 -0.80 -18.19 -16.11
CA ALA A 196 0.22 -19.23 -16.19
C ALA A 196 1.63 -18.64 -16.34
N ALA A 197 2.61 -19.32 -15.79
CA ALA A 197 4.02 -18.93 -15.88
C ALA A 197 4.46 -18.80 -17.34
N GLN A 198 5.13 -17.69 -17.70
CA GLN A 198 5.63 -17.48 -19.05
C GLN A 198 7.07 -17.98 -19.21
N ASP A 199 7.90 -17.78 -18.17
CA ASP A 199 9.35 -18.08 -18.20
C ASP A 199 9.75 -19.20 -17.21
N GLY A 200 8.82 -20.11 -16.89
CA GLY A 200 9.05 -21.17 -15.90
C GLY A 200 9.11 -20.66 -14.45
N VAL A 201 8.96 -19.36 -14.21
CA VAL A 201 8.91 -18.78 -12.86
C VAL A 201 7.48 -18.86 -12.33
N HIS A 202 7.32 -19.43 -11.14
CA HIS A 202 6.01 -19.53 -10.50
C HIS A 202 5.34 -18.14 -10.38
N PRO A 203 4.05 -17.96 -10.76
CA PRO A 203 3.38 -16.65 -10.83
C PRO A 203 3.43 -15.85 -9.55
N VAL A 204 3.26 -16.50 -8.37
CA VAL A 204 3.38 -15.82 -7.08
C VAL A 204 4.81 -15.35 -6.83
N VAL A 205 5.83 -16.12 -7.21
CA VAL A 205 7.24 -15.70 -7.08
C VAL A 205 7.50 -14.47 -7.95
N ALA A 206 7.01 -14.46 -9.19
CA ALA A 206 7.12 -13.31 -10.08
C ALA A 206 6.44 -12.06 -9.49
N TRP A 207 5.27 -12.22 -8.86
CA TRP A 207 4.55 -11.14 -8.20
C TRP A 207 5.33 -10.53 -7.02
N ILE A 208 5.88 -11.38 -6.12
CA ILE A 208 6.55 -10.92 -4.90
C ILE A 208 8.02 -10.54 -5.10
N LYS A 209 8.64 -10.90 -6.24
CA LYS A 209 10.06 -10.65 -6.52
C LYS A 209 10.40 -9.16 -6.49
N GLY A 210 9.57 -8.32 -7.08
CA GLY A 210 9.76 -6.86 -7.15
C GLY A 210 9.29 -6.09 -5.91
N THR A 211 8.82 -6.79 -4.87
CA THR A 211 8.30 -6.17 -3.64
C THR A 211 8.87 -6.88 -2.41
N THR A 212 8.18 -7.89 -1.92
CA THR A 212 8.52 -8.59 -0.65
C THR A 212 9.92 -9.20 -0.65
N LEU A 213 10.44 -9.68 -1.80
CA LEU A 213 11.76 -10.29 -1.87
C LEU A 213 12.91 -9.28 -2.06
N THR A 214 12.60 -8.04 -2.44
CA THR A 214 13.62 -7.01 -2.71
C THR A 214 14.60 -6.80 -1.56
N PRO A 215 14.21 -6.61 -0.29
CA PRO A 215 15.15 -6.41 0.80
C PRO A 215 16.05 -7.63 1.07
N TYR A 216 15.52 -8.83 0.89
CA TYR A 216 16.30 -10.07 1.06
C TYR A 216 17.33 -10.24 -0.04
N LEU A 217 16.95 -9.98 -1.30
CA LEU A 217 17.86 -10.06 -2.44
C LEU A 217 18.95 -8.99 -2.35
N ALA A 218 18.62 -7.79 -1.92
CA ALA A 218 19.61 -6.72 -1.72
C ALA A 218 20.63 -7.03 -0.62
N ALA A 219 20.24 -7.81 0.39
CA ALA A 219 21.13 -8.22 1.49
C ALA A 219 22.04 -9.42 1.13
N LEU A 220 21.80 -10.10 -0.01
CA LEU A 220 22.56 -11.27 -0.42
C LEU A 220 23.58 -10.95 -1.53
N PRO A 221 24.81 -11.51 -1.47
CA PRO A 221 25.71 -11.53 -2.61
C PRO A 221 25.08 -12.13 -3.86
N GLN A 222 25.45 -11.64 -5.04
CA GLN A 222 24.83 -12.01 -6.31
C GLN A 222 24.86 -13.52 -6.60
N ASP A 223 25.96 -14.19 -6.25
CA ASP A 223 26.15 -15.63 -6.40
C ASP A 223 25.25 -16.48 -5.49
N MET A 224 24.67 -15.89 -4.44
CA MET A 224 23.77 -16.55 -3.50
C MET A 224 22.29 -16.31 -3.81
N GLN A 225 21.96 -15.27 -4.59
CA GLN A 225 20.57 -14.87 -4.83
C GLN A 225 19.78 -15.97 -5.55
N GLN A 226 20.37 -16.66 -6.53
CA GLN A 226 19.68 -17.73 -7.25
C GLN A 226 19.34 -18.91 -6.32
N ALA A 227 20.27 -19.35 -5.49
CA ALA A 227 20.02 -20.43 -4.53
C ALA A 227 18.95 -20.06 -3.48
N PHE A 228 18.88 -18.79 -3.08
CA PHE A 228 17.81 -18.27 -2.22
C PHE A 228 16.45 -18.30 -2.94
N MET A 229 16.42 -17.81 -4.17
CA MET A 229 15.21 -17.81 -5.01
C MET A 229 14.68 -19.23 -5.27
N ASP A 230 15.57 -20.22 -5.48
CA ASP A 230 15.17 -21.63 -5.68
C ASP A 230 14.48 -22.19 -4.45
N HIS A 231 15.03 -21.94 -3.24
CA HIS A 231 14.40 -22.35 -1.98
C HIS A 231 13.04 -21.67 -1.76
N VAL A 232 12.95 -20.37 -1.99
CA VAL A 232 11.67 -19.65 -1.88
C VAL A 232 10.66 -20.19 -2.90
N SER A 233 11.07 -20.38 -4.16
CA SER A 233 10.20 -20.89 -5.23
C SER A 233 9.63 -22.25 -4.91
N GLN A 234 10.44 -23.15 -4.37
CA GLN A 234 9.99 -24.49 -3.95
C GLN A 234 8.89 -24.42 -2.88
N ARG A 235 9.08 -23.56 -1.87
CA ARG A 235 8.09 -23.39 -0.79
C ARG A 235 6.82 -22.71 -1.29
N ILE A 236 6.95 -21.71 -2.16
CA ILE A 236 5.83 -21.02 -2.77
C ILE A 236 5.00 -21.95 -3.65
N ALA A 237 5.64 -22.80 -4.48
CA ALA A 237 4.94 -23.77 -5.33
C ALA A 237 4.13 -24.80 -4.50
N ALA A 238 4.65 -25.21 -3.35
CA ALA A 238 3.91 -26.07 -2.43
C ALA A 238 2.71 -25.37 -1.78
N ALA A 239 2.85 -24.08 -1.45
CA ALA A 239 1.80 -23.29 -0.80
C ALA A 239 0.70 -22.80 -1.77
N TYR A 240 1.04 -22.63 -3.04
CA TYR A 240 0.14 -22.14 -4.10
C TYR A 240 0.19 -23.08 -5.32
N PRO A 241 -0.54 -24.19 -5.29
CA PRO A 241 -0.51 -25.14 -6.40
C PRO A 241 -1.07 -24.53 -7.67
N THR A 242 -0.47 -24.93 -8.79
CA THR A 242 -0.92 -24.53 -10.14
C THR A 242 -2.20 -25.29 -10.49
N LEU A 243 -3.19 -24.59 -11.02
CA LEU A 243 -4.41 -25.15 -11.57
C LEU A 243 -4.13 -25.93 -12.86
N PRO A 244 -5.05 -26.82 -13.31
CA PRO A 244 -4.86 -27.58 -14.56
C PRO A 244 -4.63 -26.74 -15.81
N ASP A 245 -5.10 -25.50 -15.82
CA ASP A 245 -4.90 -24.53 -16.90
C ASP A 245 -3.64 -23.65 -16.75
N GLY A 246 -2.80 -23.95 -15.77
CA GLY A 246 -1.56 -23.23 -15.48
C GLY A 246 -1.71 -21.98 -14.63
N ARG A 247 -2.92 -21.52 -14.33
CA ARG A 247 -3.17 -20.36 -13.46
C ARG A 247 -2.90 -20.69 -12.00
N VAL A 248 -2.69 -19.65 -11.17
CA VAL A 248 -2.50 -19.78 -9.73
C VAL A 248 -3.45 -18.84 -9.01
N LEU A 249 -4.14 -19.35 -7.99
CA LEU A 249 -4.96 -18.54 -7.09
C LEU A 249 -4.08 -17.93 -6.01
N PHE A 250 -4.14 -16.61 -5.88
CA PHE A 250 -3.34 -15.86 -4.91
C PHE A 250 -4.24 -14.96 -4.06
N PRO A 251 -4.75 -15.46 -2.92
CA PRO A 251 -5.46 -14.64 -1.94
C PRO A 251 -4.57 -13.52 -1.41
N PHE A 252 -5.05 -12.29 -1.47
CA PHE A 252 -4.29 -11.12 -1.08
C PHE A 252 -5.09 -10.26 -0.09
N ARG A 253 -4.72 -10.34 1.19
CA ARG A 253 -5.39 -9.60 2.26
C ARG A 253 -4.88 -8.16 2.34
N ARG A 254 -5.82 -7.25 2.55
CA ARG A 254 -5.56 -5.83 2.73
C ARG A 254 -6.34 -5.32 3.93
N ILE A 255 -5.73 -4.41 4.67
CA ILE A 255 -6.37 -3.69 5.78
C ILE A 255 -6.69 -2.28 5.34
N PHE A 256 -7.83 -1.79 5.81
CA PHE A 256 -8.37 -0.48 5.52
C PHE A 256 -8.70 0.22 6.83
N VAL A 257 -8.44 1.51 6.88
CA VAL A 257 -8.76 2.38 8.01
C VAL A 257 -9.27 3.70 7.47
N VAL A 258 -10.50 4.07 7.81
CA VAL A 258 -11.06 5.39 7.54
C VAL A 258 -11.44 6.01 8.87
N ALA A 259 -10.84 7.14 9.21
CA ALA A 259 -11.09 7.83 10.47
C ALA A 259 -11.48 9.29 10.22
N ALA A 260 -12.65 9.67 10.69
CA ALA A 260 -13.13 11.05 10.64
C ALA A 260 -12.73 11.79 11.91
N ARG A 261 -12.08 12.94 11.79
CA ARG A 261 -11.65 13.77 12.92
C ARG A 261 -12.83 14.49 13.56
N ARG A 262 -12.79 14.68 14.88
CA ARG A 262 -13.78 15.51 15.59
C ARG A 262 -13.75 16.95 15.08
N LEU A 263 -14.86 17.67 15.19
CA LEU A 263 -14.97 19.08 14.79
C LEU A 263 -14.18 20.02 15.71
N GLN A 264 -13.96 19.60 16.95
CA GLN A 264 -13.13 20.29 17.96
C GLN A 264 -12.44 19.26 18.85
#